data_f98b94a2ef4bd70b632de70d372bcfa5
#
_entry.id   f98b94a2ef4bd70b632de70d372bcfa5
#
_cell.length_a   1.000
_cell.length_b   1.000
_cell.length_c   1.000
_cell.angle_alpha   90.00
_cell.angle_beta   90.00
_cell.angle_gamma   90.00
#
_symmetry.space_group_name_H-M   'P 1'
#
loop_
_entity.id
_entity.type
_entity.pdbx_description
1 polymer ?
#
loop_
_entity_poly.entity_id
_entity_poly.type
_entity_poly.pdbx_seq_one_letter_code
_entity_poly.pdbx_strand_id
1 'polypeptide(L)'
;MKRIIALLLAAIMVFALVSCGSKTKTVEDGKLIMATNAQFPPYEFYEGNAIVGIDAEIADAIAQKLGLELGIEDMEFDSIIEAVKSGKADIGMAGMTVTDERKEVVNFTATYATGVQVVIVTEDSAITSVDDLFADGANHVVGVQRNTTGDIYCSGDIEDAGLGTIDRYSKGADAVQALLTGKVDCVVIDNEPAKAFVAETAGLKILETEYVTEDYAGAMNKSNEKLYEAVDKALQELIADGTVQSIVDKYISAE
;
A
#
# COMPACT_ATOMS: atom_id res chain seq x y z
N MET A 1 59.57 20.66 13.11
CA MET A 1 58.35 21.22 12.54
C MET A 1 57.97 20.69 11.16
N LYS A 2 58.90 20.49 10.21
CA LYS A 2 58.63 19.97 8.85
C LYS A 2 58.12 18.51 8.78
N ARG A 3 58.43 17.65 9.78
CA ARG A 3 58.04 16.23 9.82
C ARG A 3 56.65 15.99 10.43
N ILE A 4 56.13 16.93 11.22
CA ILE A 4 54.79 16.85 11.84
C ILE A 4 53.70 17.30 10.87
N ILE A 5 54.00 18.23 9.96
CA ILE A 5 53.09 18.70 8.92
C ILE A 5 52.82 17.64 7.85
N ALA A 6 53.83 16.79 7.56
CA ALA A 6 53.67 15.71 6.59
C ALA A 6 52.80 14.54 7.08
N LEU A 7 52.72 14.30 8.39
CA LEU A 7 51.89 13.28 8.99
C LEU A 7 50.39 13.72 9.12
N LEU A 8 50.12 15.03 9.27
CA LEU A 8 48.76 15.57 9.29
C LEU A 8 48.12 15.62 7.89
N LEU A 9 48.93 15.83 6.83
CA LEU A 9 48.41 15.76 5.45
C LEU A 9 48.14 14.34 4.94
N ALA A 10 48.85 13.32 5.48
CA ALA A 10 48.57 11.93 5.16
C ALA A 10 47.30 11.38 5.83
N ALA A 11 46.93 11.93 7.00
CA ALA A 11 45.71 11.52 7.71
C ALA A 11 44.40 12.07 7.09
N ILE A 12 44.50 13.18 6.33
CA ILE A 12 43.33 13.78 5.64
C ILE A 12 43.03 13.06 4.30
N MET A 13 44.00 12.37 3.70
CA MET A 13 43.82 11.64 2.43
C MET A 13 43.22 10.24 2.58
N VAL A 14 43.04 9.72 3.80
CA VAL A 14 42.48 8.36 4.02
C VAL A 14 40.95 8.40 4.17
N PHE A 15 40.33 9.59 4.33
CA PHE A 15 38.86 9.70 4.44
C PHE A 15 38.13 9.96 3.12
N ALA A 16 38.82 10.01 1.98
CA ALA A 16 38.24 10.29 0.66
C ALA A 16 38.09 9.06 -0.25
N LEU A 17 38.24 7.83 0.26
CA LEU A 17 38.17 6.60 -0.52
C LEU A 17 37.10 5.60 -0.04
N VAL A 18 35.97 6.09 0.39
CA VAL A 18 34.80 5.22 0.60
C VAL A 18 33.58 5.93 0.02
N SER A 19 33.32 5.77 -1.21
CA SER A 19 32.03 5.61 -1.85
C SER A 19 32.16 5.65 -3.37
N CYS A 20 32.72 4.60 -3.94
CA CYS A 20 32.49 4.26 -5.35
C CYS A 20 31.68 2.95 -5.39
N GLY A 21 30.62 2.87 -4.58
CA GLY A 21 29.50 1.99 -4.86
C GLY A 21 28.78 2.63 -6.05
N SER A 22 28.57 1.90 -7.13
CA SER A 22 27.70 2.36 -8.22
C SER A 22 26.38 2.79 -7.60
N LYS A 23 26.05 4.11 -7.66
CA LYS A 23 24.77 4.61 -7.17
C LYS A 23 23.67 3.74 -7.75
N THR A 24 22.77 3.27 -6.90
CA THR A 24 21.55 2.58 -7.30
C THR A 24 20.78 3.52 -8.21
N LYS A 25 20.41 3.05 -9.40
CA LYS A 25 19.73 3.90 -10.38
C LYS A 25 18.26 4.03 -10.00
N THR A 26 17.82 5.23 -9.66
CA THR A 26 16.41 5.60 -9.46
C THR A 26 15.85 6.28 -10.70
N VAL A 27 14.53 6.45 -10.77
CA VAL A 27 13.83 7.16 -11.85
C VAL A 27 14.30 8.61 -11.95
N GLU A 28 14.39 9.29 -10.80
CA GLU A 28 15.00 10.61 -10.68
C GLU A 28 16.27 10.54 -9.82
N ASP A 29 17.36 11.18 -10.29
CA ASP A 29 18.62 11.20 -9.54
C ASP A 29 18.42 11.81 -8.14
N GLY A 30 18.80 11.05 -7.12
CA GLY A 30 18.72 11.49 -5.71
C GLY A 30 17.35 11.34 -5.05
N LYS A 31 16.36 10.78 -5.76
CA LYS A 31 15.03 10.54 -5.20
C LYS A 31 14.63 9.07 -5.30
N LEU A 32 13.78 8.64 -4.37
CA LEU A 32 12.97 7.43 -4.46
C LEU A 32 11.55 7.85 -4.84
N ILE A 33 11.09 7.48 -6.03
CA ILE A 33 9.74 7.83 -6.51
C ILE A 33 8.77 6.73 -6.14
N MET A 34 7.84 7.06 -5.25
CA MET A 34 6.75 6.20 -4.82
C MET A 34 5.49 6.49 -5.61
N ALA A 35 4.91 5.49 -6.26
CA ALA A 35 3.55 5.53 -6.80
C ALA A 35 2.57 5.04 -5.74
N THR A 36 1.49 5.78 -5.54
CA THR A 36 0.46 5.48 -4.54
C THR A 36 -0.92 5.91 -5.01
N ASN A 37 -1.98 5.53 -4.26
CA ASN A 37 -3.34 6.03 -4.42
C ASN A 37 -3.82 6.66 -3.10
N ALA A 38 -3.58 7.97 -2.94
CA ALA A 38 -3.75 8.70 -1.68
C ALA A 38 -5.23 8.90 -1.26
N GLN A 39 -6.01 7.81 -1.26
CA GLN A 39 -7.43 7.72 -0.94
C GLN A 39 -7.72 6.56 0.04
N PHE A 40 -6.67 6.06 0.74
CA PHE A 40 -6.73 4.82 1.50
C PHE A 40 -6.21 5.02 2.95
N PRO A 41 -6.90 5.83 3.78
CA PRO A 41 -6.48 6.03 5.16
C PRO A 41 -6.59 4.73 5.97
N PRO A 42 -5.65 4.46 6.88
CA PRO A 42 -4.54 5.31 7.31
C PRO A 42 -3.20 5.05 6.58
N TYR A 43 -3.20 4.27 5.49
CA TYR A 43 -1.98 3.89 4.77
C TYR A 43 -1.42 5.04 3.91
N GLU A 44 -2.26 5.65 3.07
CA GLU A 44 -1.92 6.82 2.25
C GLU A 44 -3.15 7.69 2.01
N PHE A 45 -3.05 8.95 2.43
CA PHE A 45 -4.16 9.90 2.30
C PHE A 45 -3.67 11.34 2.34
N TYR A 46 -4.53 12.26 1.92
CA TYR A 46 -4.23 13.68 1.97
C TYR A 46 -4.51 14.28 3.35
N GLU A 47 -3.51 14.95 3.93
CA GLU A 47 -3.67 15.90 5.02
C GLU A 47 -3.33 17.31 4.49
N GLY A 48 -4.34 18.10 4.21
CA GLY A 48 -4.18 19.34 3.46
C GLY A 48 -3.67 19.10 2.05
N ASN A 49 -2.45 19.52 1.73
CA ASN A 49 -1.81 19.31 0.44
C ASN A 49 -0.70 18.25 0.48
N ALA A 50 -0.45 17.67 1.63
CA ALA A 50 0.56 16.62 1.79
C ALA A 50 -0.08 15.24 1.74
N ILE A 51 0.62 14.27 1.15
CA ILE A 51 0.28 12.85 1.27
C ILE A 51 1.01 12.32 2.49
N VAL A 52 0.26 11.72 3.41
CA VAL A 52 0.72 11.18 4.69
C VAL A 52 0.17 9.75 4.87
N GLY A 53 0.58 9.06 5.91
CA GLY A 53 0.09 7.74 6.26
C GLY A 53 1.23 6.74 6.41
N ILE A 54 0.88 5.51 6.73
CA ILE A 54 1.82 4.43 7.02
C ILE A 54 2.77 4.20 5.84
N ASP A 55 2.23 4.07 4.63
CA ASP A 55 3.00 3.78 3.42
C ASP A 55 3.93 4.94 3.05
N ALA A 56 3.43 6.17 3.15
CA ALA A 56 4.24 7.36 2.89
C ALA A 56 5.40 7.51 3.88
N GLU A 57 5.16 7.25 5.19
CA GLU A 57 6.21 7.35 6.21
C GLU A 57 7.23 6.21 6.13
N ILE A 58 6.80 4.98 5.80
CA ILE A 58 7.71 3.86 5.57
C ILE A 58 8.58 4.14 4.33
N ALA A 59 7.99 4.62 3.24
CA ALA A 59 8.74 4.99 2.03
C ALA A 59 9.76 6.11 2.29
N ASP A 60 9.40 7.11 3.11
CA ASP A 60 10.32 8.19 3.52
C ASP A 60 11.47 7.65 4.37
N ALA A 61 11.18 6.78 5.34
CA ALA A 61 12.20 6.13 6.15
C ALA A 61 13.18 5.28 5.30
N ILE A 62 12.67 4.56 4.30
CA ILE A 62 13.50 3.82 3.33
C ILE A 62 14.36 4.79 2.53
N ALA A 63 13.77 5.86 1.97
CA ALA A 63 14.49 6.88 1.19
C ALA A 63 15.63 7.50 2.02
N GLN A 64 15.34 7.95 3.24
CA GLN A 64 16.35 8.51 4.16
C GLN A 64 17.50 7.52 4.44
N LYS A 65 17.18 6.25 4.68
CA LYS A 65 18.17 5.21 4.94
C LYS A 65 19.11 4.96 3.73
N LEU A 66 18.58 5.18 2.52
CA LEU A 66 19.35 5.09 1.27
C LEU A 66 20.04 6.40 0.88
N GLY A 67 19.84 7.50 1.63
CA GLY A 67 20.37 8.83 1.33
C GLY A 67 19.68 9.49 0.13
N LEU A 68 18.40 9.19 -0.07
CA LEU A 68 17.53 9.71 -1.12
C LEU A 68 16.45 10.63 -0.51
N GLU A 69 15.84 11.49 -1.34
CA GLU A 69 14.61 12.18 -1.02
C GLU A 69 13.42 11.36 -1.50
N LEU A 70 12.30 11.36 -0.76
CA LEU A 70 11.06 10.76 -1.22
C LEU A 70 10.35 11.70 -2.18
N GLY A 71 9.96 11.19 -3.36
CA GLY A 71 8.96 11.80 -4.25
C GLY A 71 7.72 10.92 -4.27
N ILE A 72 6.52 11.50 -4.16
CA ILE A 72 5.26 10.75 -4.19
C ILE A 72 4.44 11.17 -5.40
N GLU A 73 4.01 10.18 -6.19
CA GLU A 73 3.13 10.31 -7.34
C GLU A 73 1.78 9.67 -7.04
N ASP A 74 0.73 10.50 -6.88
CA ASP A 74 -0.64 10.03 -6.69
C ASP A 74 -1.27 9.65 -8.02
N MET A 75 -1.84 8.46 -8.08
CA MET A 75 -2.52 7.94 -9.27
C MET A 75 -3.63 6.94 -8.90
N GLU A 76 -4.43 6.52 -9.88
CA GLU A 76 -5.41 5.46 -9.66
C GLU A 76 -4.69 4.15 -9.31
N PHE A 77 -5.26 3.38 -8.36
CA PHE A 77 -4.65 2.15 -7.83
C PHE A 77 -4.27 1.15 -8.94
N ASP A 78 -5.13 0.98 -9.93
CA ASP A 78 -4.93 0.07 -11.05
C ASP A 78 -3.76 0.45 -11.98
N SER A 79 -3.24 1.67 -11.85
CA SER A 79 -2.11 2.18 -12.64
C SER A 79 -0.75 2.00 -11.96
N ILE A 80 -0.70 1.69 -10.65
CA ILE A 80 0.53 1.66 -9.84
C ILE A 80 1.50 0.60 -10.34
N ILE A 81 1.06 -0.65 -10.54
CA ILE A 81 1.93 -1.74 -10.99
C ILE A 81 2.52 -1.42 -12.37
N GLU A 82 1.73 -0.82 -13.27
CA GLU A 82 2.24 -0.43 -14.59
C GLU A 82 3.23 0.74 -14.52
N ALA A 83 3.03 1.70 -13.60
CA ALA A 83 3.99 2.78 -13.36
C ALA A 83 5.35 2.23 -12.89
N VAL A 84 5.34 1.24 -11.98
CA VAL A 84 6.55 0.55 -11.51
C VAL A 84 7.20 -0.25 -12.64
N LYS A 85 6.45 -1.05 -13.39
CA LYS A 85 6.95 -1.87 -14.51
C LYS A 85 7.57 -1.03 -15.62
N SER A 86 6.94 0.09 -15.96
CA SER A 86 7.42 0.98 -17.01
C SER A 86 8.60 1.87 -16.58
N GLY A 87 8.97 1.87 -15.28
CA GLY A 87 10.02 2.72 -14.73
C GLY A 87 9.61 4.18 -14.61
N LYS A 88 8.33 4.46 -14.41
CA LYS A 88 7.82 5.80 -14.02
C LYS A 88 7.89 6.02 -12.53
N ALA A 89 7.86 4.94 -11.74
CA ALA A 89 8.07 4.96 -10.31
C ALA A 89 9.11 3.89 -9.93
N ASP A 90 9.80 4.10 -8.81
CA ASP A 90 10.78 3.18 -8.26
C ASP A 90 10.11 2.08 -7.42
N ILE A 91 9.07 2.46 -6.67
CA ILE A 91 8.31 1.59 -5.78
C ILE A 91 6.82 1.96 -5.83
N GLY A 92 5.96 0.96 -5.76
CA GLY A 92 4.52 1.11 -5.53
C GLY A 92 4.18 0.71 -4.11
N MET A 93 3.65 1.63 -3.32
CA MET A 93 3.12 1.37 -1.98
C MET A 93 1.73 1.99 -1.88
N ALA A 94 0.73 1.18 -1.59
CA ALA A 94 -0.69 1.56 -1.60
C ALA A 94 -1.55 0.49 -0.89
N GLY A 95 -1.15 0.04 0.31
CA GLY A 95 -1.75 -1.16 0.90
C GLY A 95 -1.69 -2.35 -0.07
N MET A 96 -0.58 -2.47 -0.81
CA MET A 96 -0.49 -3.38 -1.96
C MET A 96 -0.32 -4.83 -1.51
N THR A 97 -1.38 -5.62 -1.66
CA THR A 97 -1.38 -7.05 -1.34
C THR A 97 -0.45 -7.83 -2.27
N VAL A 98 0.32 -8.72 -1.66
CA VAL A 98 1.16 -9.69 -2.36
C VAL A 98 0.30 -10.81 -2.93
N THR A 99 0.15 -10.87 -4.26
CA THR A 99 -0.53 -11.98 -4.95
C THR A 99 0.41 -12.67 -5.93
N ASP A 100 0.13 -13.94 -6.26
CA ASP A 100 0.95 -14.70 -7.21
C ASP A 100 0.91 -14.07 -8.61
N GLU A 101 -0.25 -13.54 -9.03
CA GLU A 101 -0.39 -12.83 -10.31
C GLU A 101 0.49 -11.56 -10.34
N ARG A 102 0.46 -10.74 -9.28
CA ARG A 102 1.31 -9.55 -9.18
C ARG A 102 2.79 -9.91 -9.16
N LYS A 103 3.19 -11.01 -8.47
CA LYS A 103 4.57 -11.52 -8.47
C LYS A 103 5.07 -11.94 -9.85
N GLU A 104 4.21 -12.26 -10.80
CA GLU A 104 4.65 -12.54 -12.17
C GLU A 104 5.27 -11.32 -12.84
N VAL A 105 4.85 -10.11 -12.47
CA VAL A 105 5.20 -8.86 -13.17
C VAL A 105 6.05 -7.88 -12.36
N VAL A 106 6.03 -7.96 -11.02
CA VAL A 106 6.86 -7.13 -10.10
C VAL A 106 7.57 -8.01 -9.05
N ASN A 107 8.60 -7.47 -8.41
CA ASN A 107 9.14 -8.01 -7.16
C ASN A 107 8.42 -7.33 -5.99
N PHE A 108 8.24 -8.05 -4.91
CA PHE A 108 7.74 -7.50 -3.65
C PHE A 108 8.84 -7.47 -2.59
N THR A 109 8.88 -6.42 -1.80
CA THR A 109 9.71 -6.32 -0.61
C THR A 109 9.23 -7.28 0.49
N ALA A 110 9.93 -7.30 1.62
CA ALA A 110 9.38 -7.88 2.85
C ALA A 110 8.02 -7.24 3.18
N THR A 111 7.13 -8.03 3.78
CA THR A 111 5.82 -7.59 4.27
C THR A 111 6.01 -6.60 5.43
N TYR A 112 5.31 -5.46 5.38
CA TYR A 112 5.38 -4.42 6.43
C TYR A 112 4.10 -4.27 7.23
N ALA A 113 2.96 -4.75 6.71
CA ALA A 113 1.66 -4.73 7.39
C ALA A 113 0.80 -5.90 6.90
N THR A 114 -0.30 -6.15 7.61
CA THR A 114 -1.32 -7.13 7.26
C THR A 114 -2.68 -6.44 7.17
N GLY A 115 -3.40 -6.65 6.09
CA GLY A 115 -4.77 -6.19 5.88
C GLY A 115 -5.77 -7.33 6.03
N VAL A 116 -7.03 -6.96 6.23
CA VAL A 116 -8.16 -7.89 6.25
C VAL A 116 -9.27 -7.32 5.39
N GLN A 117 -9.75 -8.08 4.39
CA GLN A 117 -10.93 -7.69 3.63
C GLN A 117 -12.17 -7.86 4.49
N VAL A 118 -12.99 -6.82 4.56
CA VAL A 118 -14.24 -6.79 5.32
C VAL A 118 -15.40 -6.29 4.47
N VAL A 119 -16.61 -6.40 4.98
CA VAL A 119 -17.82 -5.97 4.29
C VAL A 119 -18.44 -4.79 5.04
N ILE A 120 -18.61 -3.66 4.36
CA ILE A 120 -19.40 -2.52 4.85
C ILE A 120 -20.82 -2.65 4.33
N VAL A 121 -21.79 -2.45 5.21
CA VAL A 121 -23.23 -2.44 4.90
C VAL A 121 -23.90 -1.24 5.57
N THR A 122 -25.12 -0.92 5.16
CA THR A 122 -25.97 0.01 5.93
C THR A 122 -26.42 -0.61 7.26
N GLU A 123 -26.74 0.21 8.27
CA GLU A 123 -27.16 -0.28 9.59
C GLU A 123 -28.41 -1.17 9.52
N ASP A 124 -29.31 -0.92 8.57
CA ASP A 124 -30.56 -1.64 8.33
C ASP A 124 -30.45 -2.75 7.27
N SER A 125 -29.23 -3.06 6.80
CA SER A 125 -28.98 -4.10 5.81
C SER A 125 -29.44 -5.48 6.28
N ALA A 126 -30.00 -6.25 5.35
CA ALA A 126 -30.33 -7.67 5.56
C ALA A 126 -29.08 -8.57 5.51
N ILE A 127 -27.95 -8.09 4.95
CA ILE A 127 -26.66 -8.80 4.95
C ILE A 127 -26.06 -8.67 6.36
N THR A 128 -25.83 -9.80 7.02
CA THR A 128 -25.41 -9.87 8.43
C THR A 128 -24.07 -10.55 8.63
N SER A 129 -23.62 -11.29 7.63
CA SER A 129 -22.31 -11.94 7.61
C SER A 129 -21.77 -11.99 6.18
N VAL A 130 -20.47 -12.25 6.01
CA VAL A 130 -19.87 -12.46 4.70
C VAL A 130 -20.47 -13.68 3.99
N ASP A 131 -20.92 -14.70 4.75
CA ASP A 131 -21.54 -15.90 4.20
C ASP A 131 -22.84 -15.63 3.42
N ASP A 132 -23.53 -14.54 3.76
CA ASP A 132 -24.75 -14.13 3.05
C ASP A 132 -24.48 -13.78 1.59
N LEU A 133 -23.25 -13.35 1.25
CA LEU A 133 -22.81 -13.04 -0.12
C LEU A 133 -22.69 -14.30 -0.98
N PHE A 134 -22.44 -15.44 -0.35
CA PHE A 134 -22.21 -16.75 -1.02
C PHE A 134 -23.44 -17.67 -0.98
N ALA A 135 -24.53 -17.21 -0.37
CA ALA A 135 -25.74 -18.01 -0.27
C ALA A 135 -26.38 -18.22 -1.65
N ASP A 136 -26.95 -19.43 -1.88
CA ASP A 136 -27.70 -19.73 -3.09
C ASP A 136 -28.83 -18.71 -3.30
N GLY A 137 -28.78 -17.98 -4.42
CA GLY A 137 -29.77 -16.97 -4.77
C GLY A 137 -29.58 -15.62 -4.04
N ALA A 138 -28.42 -15.35 -3.46
CA ALA A 138 -28.09 -14.09 -2.79
C ALA A 138 -28.32 -12.87 -3.70
N ASN A 139 -27.76 -12.91 -4.92
CA ASN A 139 -27.94 -11.91 -5.98
C ASN A 139 -27.72 -10.44 -5.55
N HIS A 140 -26.71 -10.23 -4.69
CA HIS A 140 -26.33 -8.89 -4.21
C HIS A 140 -25.47 -8.16 -5.25
N VAL A 141 -25.52 -6.83 -5.23
CA VAL A 141 -24.61 -5.95 -5.95
C VAL A 141 -23.53 -5.52 -4.98
N VAL A 142 -22.30 -5.97 -5.22
CA VAL A 142 -21.14 -5.68 -4.36
C VAL A 142 -20.28 -4.57 -4.97
N GLY A 143 -20.08 -3.48 -4.22
CA GLY A 143 -19.19 -2.39 -4.61
C GLY A 143 -17.75 -2.71 -4.22
N VAL A 144 -16.81 -2.51 -5.14
CA VAL A 144 -15.37 -2.70 -4.89
C VAL A 144 -14.55 -1.59 -5.53
N GLN A 145 -13.33 -1.37 -5.06
CA GLN A 145 -12.36 -0.58 -5.81
C GLN A 145 -11.69 -1.48 -6.86
N ARG A 146 -11.60 -0.98 -8.10
CA ARG A 146 -11.10 -1.73 -9.27
C ARG A 146 -9.66 -2.23 -9.05
N ASN A 147 -9.42 -3.49 -9.44
CA ASN A 147 -8.12 -4.18 -9.40
C ASN A 147 -7.49 -4.32 -8.00
N THR A 148 -8.24 -4.03 -6.92
CA THR A 148 -7.85 -4.45 -5.57
C THR A 148 -8.10 -5.93 -5.38
N THR A 149 -7.60 -6.51 -4.30
CA THR A 149 -7.88 -7.91 -3.95
C THR A 149 -9.35 -8.12 -3.61
N GLY A 150 -10.04 -7.12 -3.04
CA GLY A 150 -11.49 -7.15 -2.88
C GLY A 150 -12.23 -7.35 -4.21
N ASP A 151 -11.81 -6.66 -5.29
CA ASP A 151 -12.37 -6.87 -6.64
C ASP A 151 -12.04 -8.29 -7.15
N ILE A 152 -10.79 -8.74 -7.02
CA ILE A 152 -10.33 -10.05 -7.51
C ILE A 152 -11.12 -11.18 -6.83
N TYR A 153 -11.23 -11.17 -5.50
CA TYR A 153 -11.96 -12.21 -4.76
C TYR A 153 -13.46 -12.18 -5.07
N CYS A 154 -14.08 -11.01 -5.01
CA CYS A 154 -15.51 -10.89 -5.33
C CYS A 154 -15.82 -11.30 -6.78
N SER A 155 -14.92 -11.05 -7.73
CA SER A 155 -15.07 -11.52 -9.11
C SER A 155 -15.11 -13.04 -9.19
N GLY A 156 -14.16 -13.72 -8.54
CA GLY A 156 -14.10 -15.19 -8.54
C GLY A 156 -15.22 -15.84 -7.75
N ASP A 157 -15.42 -15.36 -6.52
CA ASP A 157 -16.28 -16.04 -5.54
C ASP A 157 -17.78 -15.70 -5.71
N ILE A 158 -18.11 -14.54 -6.30
CA ILE A 158 -19.47 -14.06 -6.42
C ILE A 158 -19.90 -13.93 -7.89
N GLU A 159 -19.18 -13.16 -8.72
CA GLU A 159 -19.58 -12.86 -10.09
C GLU A 159 -19.47 -14.10 -11.00
N ASP A 160 -18.30 -14.76 -11.03
CA ASP A 160 -18.06 -15.97 -11.82
C ASP A 160 -18.88 -17.17 -11.31
N ALA A 161 -19.18 -17.20 -10.02
CA ALA A 161 -20.06 -18.21 -9.42
C ALA A 161 -21.55 -17.94 -9.71
N GLY A 162 -21.91 -16.79 -10.26
CA GLY A 162 -23.29 -16.42 -10.56
C GLY A 162 -24.17 -16.13 -9.34
N LEU A 163 -23.54 -15.74 -8.21
CA LEU A 163 -24.19 -15.45 -6.94
C LEU A 163 -24.55 -13.98 -6.78
N GLY A 164 -24.02 -13.09 -7.61
CA GLY A 164 -24.27 -11.65 -7.57
C GLY A 164 -23.58 -10.89 -8.71
N THR A 165 -23.50 -9.57 -8.58
CA THR A 165 -22.81 -8.69 -9.53
C THR A 165 -21.83 -7.77 -8.82
N ILE A 166 -20.77 -7.37 -9.51
CA ILE A 166 -19.71 -6.53 -8.95
C ILE A 166 -19.68 -5.18 -9.65
N ASP A 167 -19.96 -4.12 -8.91
CA ASP A 167 -19.81 -2.73 -9.37
C ASP A 167 -18.44 -2.20 -8.97
N ARG A 168 -17.62 -1.84 -9.98
CA ARG A 168 -16.23 -1.45 -9.84
C ARG A 168 -16.06 0.06 -9.88
N TYR A 169 -15.47 0.64 -8.86
CA TYR A 169 -15.21 2.07 -8.71
C TYR A 169 -13.71 2.37 -8.80
N SER A 170 -13.34 3.58 -9.20
CA SER A 170 -11.94 4.02 -9.18
C SER A 170 -11.42 4.21 -7.76
N LYS A 171 -12.29 4.54 -6.80
CA LYS A 171 -11.97 4.84 -5.41
C LYS A 171 -12.88 4.08 -4.46
N GLY A 172 -12.34 3.64 -3.32
CA GLY A 172 -13.15 3.02 -2.27
C GLY A 172 -14.26 3.95 -1.74
N ALA A 173 -13.97 5.25 -1.61
CA ALA A 173 -14.95 6.25 -1.21
C ALA A 173 -16.16 6.35 -2.17
N ASP A 174 -15.96 6.15 -3.49
CA ASP A 174 -17.04 6.16 -4.46
C ASP A 174 -17.94 4.92 -4.31
N ALA A 175 -17.36 3.76 -3.97
CA ALA A 175 -18.12 2.56 -3.64
C ALA A 175 -18.97 2.76 -2.38
N VAL A 176 -18.41 3.40 -1.34
CA VAL A 176 -19.15 3.75 -0.10
C VAL A 176 -20.29 4.73 -0.40
N GLN A 177 -20.09 5.73 -1.27
CA GLN A 177 -21.18 6.62 -1.71
C GLN A 177 -22.24 5.88 -2.52
N ALA A 178 -21.87 4.88 -3.29
CA ALA A 178 -22.83 4.03 -4.00
C ALA A 178 -23.69 3.20 -3.02
N LEU A 179 -23.09 2.69 -1.95
CA LEU A 179 -23.80 2.00 -0.86
C LEU A 179 -24.83 2.92 -0.18
N LEU A 180 -24.43 4.13 0.20
CA LEU A 180 -25.34 5.12 0.83
C LEU A 180 -26.52 5.52 -0.06
N THR A 181 -26.34 5.47 -1.38
CA THR A 181 -27.40 5.80 -2.35
C THR A 181 -28.17 4.59 -2.84
N GLY A 182 -27.91 3.40 -2.30
CA GLY A 182 -28.60 2.15 -2.64
C GLY A 182 -28.31 1.65 -4.06
N LYS A 183 -27.17 2.00 -4.64
CA LYS A 183 -26.72 1.48 -5.95
C LYS A 183 -26.05 0.12 -5.79
N VAL A 184 -25.39 -0.11 -4.65
CA VAL A 184 -24.82 -1.39 -4.26
C VAL A 184 -25.40 -1.78 -2.89
N ASP A 185 -25.41 -3.08 -2.58
CA ASP A 185 -25.96 -3.63 -1.34
C ASP A 185 -24.90 -3.68 -0.22
N CYS A 186 -23.64 -3.78 -0.58
CA CYS A 186 -22.50 -3.76 0.33
C CYS A 186 -21.22 -3.31 -0.41
N VAL A 187 -20.15 -3.05 0.38
CA VAL A 187 -18.81 -2.73 -0.14
C VAL A 187 -17.81 -3.69 0.48
N VAL A 188 -16.95 -4.30 -0.34
CA VAL A 188 -15.80 -5.09 0.14
C VAL A 188 -14.55 -4.23 0.00
N ILE A 189 -13.83 -4.06 1.11
CA ILE A 189 -12.64 -3.23 1.23
C ILE A 189 -11.84 -3.66 2.48
N ASP A 190 -10.59 -3.21 2.60
CA ASP A 190 -9.76 -3.45 3.77
C ASP A 190 -10.31 -2.83 5.05
N ASN A 191 -10.06 -3.49 6.19
CA ASN A 191 -10.64 -3.17 7.49
C ASN A 191 -10.28 -1.76 8.00
N GLU A 192 -9.03 -1.32 7.85
CA GLU A 192 -8.63 0.00 8.37
C GLU A 192 -9.25 1.15 7.56
N PRO A 193 -9.22 1.16 6.22
CA PRO A 193 -10.02 2.10 5.44
C PRO A 193 -11.52 1.99 5.70
N ALA A 194 -12.07 0.78 5.90
CA ALA A 194 -13.46 0.59 6.26
C ALA A 194 -13.80 1.29 7.58
N LYS A 195 -12.97 1.13 8.62
CA LYS A 195 -13.12 1.83 9.92
C LYS A 195 -13.11 3.35 9.73
N ALA A 196 -12.18 3.88 8.91
CA ALA A 196 -12.10 5.31 8.62
C ALA A 196 -13.37 5.82 7.94
N PHE A 197 -13.88 5.13 6.91
CA PHE A 197 -15.12 5.52 6.22
C PHE A 197 -16.34 5.45 7.12
N VAL A 198 -16.49 4.39 7.92
CA VAL A 198 -17.62 4.24 8.84
C VAL A 198 -17.58 5.26 9.96
N ALA A 199 -16.39 5.63 10.46
CA ALA A 199 -16.27 6.68 11.49
C ALA A 199 -16.70 8.07 10.98
N GLU A 200 -16.52 8.35 9.70
CA GLU A 200 -16.88 9.64 9.08
C GLU A 200 -18.28 9.65 8.49
N THR A 201 -18.94 8.49 8.38
CA THR A 201 -20.20 8.33 7.64
C THR A 201 -21.27 7.64 8.49
N ALA A 202 -22.28 8.37 8.94
CA ALA A 202 -23.39 7.81 9.69
C ALA A 202 -24.23 6.82 8.85
N GLY A 203 -24.80 5.81 9.51
CA GLY A 203 -25.69 4.83 8.89
C GLY A 203 -24.99 3.65 8.26
N LEU A 204 -23.67 3.50 8.46
CA LEU A 204 -22.85 2.37 8.00
C LEU A 204 -22.33 1.57 9.19
N LYS A 205 -22.11 0.29 8.95
CA LYS A 205 -21.41 -0.63 9.87
C LYS A 205 -20.54 -1.59 9.09
N ILE A 206 -19.49 -2.10 9.76
CA ILE A 206 -18.65 -3.18 9.28
C ILE A 206 -19.23 -4.49 9.85
N LEU A 207 -19.29 -5.55 9.03
CA LEU A 207 -19.66 -6.87 9.52
C LEU A 207 -18.50 -7.46 10.33
N GLU A 208 -18.83 -8.21 11.40
CA GLU A 208 -17.83 -8.83 12.30
C GLU A 208 -17.07 -10.01 11.63
N THR A 209 -17.58 -10.55 10.52
CA THR A 209 -16.95 -11.65 9.78
C THR A 209 -15.95 -11.11 8.79
N GLU A 210 -14.69 -11.55 8.92
CA GLU A 210 -13.60 -11.27 8.00
C GLU A 210 -13.75 -12.08 6.71
N TYR A 211 -13.38 -11.49 5.57
CA TYR A 211 -13.44 -12.18 4.29
C TYR A 211 -12.08 -12.86 3.98
N VAL A 212 -10.98 -12.12 3.94
CA VAL A 212 -9.63 -12.63 3.64
C VAL A 212 -8.60 -11.80 4.40
N THR A 213 -7.53 -12.46 4.88
CA THR A 213 -6.34 -11.80 5.45
C THR A 213 -5.23 -11.74 4.40
N GLU A 214 -4.53 -10.62 4.33
CA GLU A 214 -3.58 -10.28 3.26
C GLU A 214 -2.31 -9.65 3.80
N ASP A 215 -1.18 -9.86 3.10
CA ASP A 215 0.11 -9.27 3.41
C ASP A 215 0.40 -8.09 2.47
N TYR A 216 0.77 -6.92 3.03
CA TYR A 216 1.15 -5.73 2.26
C TYR A 216 2.66 -5.61 2.12
N ALA A 217 3.10 -5.32 0.88
CA ALA A 217 4.52 -5.11 0.56
C ALA A 217 4.70 -4.07 -0.55
N GLY A 218 5.89 -3.49 -0.63
CA GLY A 218 6.25 -2.57 -1.71
C GLY A 218 6.50 -3.32 -3.02
N ALA A 219 5.82 -2.91 -4.10
CA ALA A 219 6.01 -3.47 -5.44
C ALA A 219 7.15 -2.76 -6.16
N MET A 220 8.08 -3.50 -6.77
CA MET A 220 9.25 -2.96 -7.45
C MET A 220 9.51 -3.60 -8.80
N ASN A 221 10.15 -2.85 -9.70
CA ASN A 221 10.47 -3.31 -11.05
C ASN A 221 11.49 -4.46 -11.02
N LYS A 222 11.13 -5.60 -11.63
CA LYS A 222 12.01 -6.78 -11.75
C LYS A 222 13.33 -6.51 -12.46
N SER A 223 13.37 -5.54 -13.36
CA SER A 223 14.60 -5.20 -14.09
C SER A 223 15.59 -4.35 -13.29
N ASN A 224 15.19 -3.79 -12.13
CA ASN A 224 16.03 -2.98 -11.27
C ASN A 224 16.41 -3.73 -9.97
N GLU A 225 17.01 -4.90 -10.12
CA GLU A 225 17.35 -5.81 -9.02
C GLU A 225 18.18 -5.13 -7.92
N LYS A 226 19.16 -4.28 -8.31
CA LYS A 226 20.00 -3.57 -7.32
C LYS A 226 19.23 -2.59 -6.44
N LEU A 227 18.25 -1.88 -7.01
CA LEU A 227 17.40 -0.99 -6.22
C LEU A 227 16.47 -1.80 -5.33
N TYR A 228 15.89 -2.88 -5.87
CA TYR A 228 15.08 -3.81 -5.11
C TYR A 228 15.82 -4.36 -3.88
N GLU A 229 17.03 -4.91 -4.07
CA GLU A 229 17.84 -5.43 -2.96
C GLU A 229 18.17 -4.36 -1.91
N ALA A 230 18.45 -3.12 -2.36
CA ALA A 230 18.76 -2.02 -1.44
C ALA A 230 17.54 -1.57 -0.64
N VAL A 231 16.39 -1.43 -1.30
CA VAL A 231 15.10 -1.05 -0.67
C VAL A 231 14.61 -2.14 0.28
N ASP A 232 14.61 -3.40 -0.17
CA ASP A 232 14.15 -4.52 0.65
C ASP A 232 15.03 -4.69 1.90
N LYS A 233 16.34 -4.58 1.75
CA LYS A 233 17.26 -4.59 2.90
C LYS A 233 17.00 -3.43 3.85
N ALA A 234 16.79 -2.21 3.33
CA ALA A 234 16.49 -1.05 4.15
C ALA A 234 15.19 -1.25 4.94
N LEU A 235 14.15 -1.77 4.29
CA LEU A 235 12.86 -2.09 4.94
C LEU A 235 13.03 -3.17 6.01
N GLN A 236 13.73 -4.27 5.74
CA GLN A 236 13.99 -5.32 6.73
C GLN A 236 14.71 -4.78 7.96
N GLU A 237 15.69 -3.87 7.79
CA GLU A 237 16.37 -3.22 8.90
C GLU A 237 15.42 -2.29 9.71
N LEU A 238 14.50 -1.55 9.04
CA LEU A 238 13.48 -0.72 9.69
C LEU A 238 12.41 -1.55 10.41
N ILE A 239 12.10 -2.74 9.91
CA ILE A 239 11.25 -3.70 10.61
C ILE A 239 11.97 -4.22 11.87
N ALA A 240 13.23 -4.62 11.74
CA ALA A 240 14.00 -5.21 12.82
C ALA A 240 14.32 -4.24 13.95
N ASP A 241 14.49 -2.94 13.67
CA ASP A 241 14.77 -1.91 14.67
C ASP A 241 13.50 -1.30 15.28
N GLY A 242 12.30 -1.72 14.85
CA GLY A 242 11.01 -1.28 15.36
C GLY A 242 10.48 0.02 14.77
N THR A 243 11.16 0.62 13.80
CA THR A 243 10.73 1.86 13.13
C THR A 243 9.39 1.66 12.42
N VAL A 244 9.23 0.56 11.65
CA VAL A 244 7.97 0.25 10.96
C VAL A 244 6.83 0.11 11.96
N GLN A 245 7.02 -0.63 13.05
CA GLN A 245 6.00 -0.77 14.08
C GLN A 245 5.62 0.57 14.71
N SER A 246 6.60 1.42 14.99
CA SER A 246 6.34 2.76 15.53
C SER A 246 5.54 3.66 14.58
N ILE A 247 5.76 3.51 13.25
CA ILE A 247 4.96 4.20 12.23
C ILE A 247 3.52 3.66 12.23
N VAL A 248 3.34 2.33 12.23
CA VAL A 248 2.01 1.70 12.27
C VAL A 248 1.24 2.14 13.52
N ASP A 249 1.87 2.08 14.72
CA ASP A 249 1.26 2.46 16.00
C ASP A 249 0.84 3.94 16.07
N LYS A 250 1.43 4.80 15.26
CA LYS A 250 1.04 6.22 15.16
C LYS A 250 -0.35 6.39 14.53
N TYR A 251 -0.71 5.52 13.61
CA TYR A 251 -1.94 5.61 12.81
C TYR A 251 -3.00 4.59 13.24
N ILE A 252 -2.58 3.42 13.68
CA ILE A 252 -3.46 2.32 14.09
C ILE A 252 -3.18 2.06 15.58
N SER A 253 -4.11 2.48 16.44
CA SER A 253 -4.00 2.18 17.88
C SER A 253 -4.21 0.68 18.10
N ALA A 254 -3.33 0.05 18.88
CA ALA A 254 -3.57 -1.31 19.36
C ALA A 254 -4.87 -1.33 20.18
N GLU A 255 -5.82 -2.19 19.76
CA GLU A 255 -7.09 -2.42 20.50
C GLU A 255 -6.84 -3.22 21.80
#